data_c2e355ebda6503d06b67267318989d92
#
_entry.id   c2e355ebda6503d06b67267318989d92
#
_cell.length_a   1.000
_cell.length_b   1.000
_cell.length_c   1.000
_cell.angle_alpha   90.00
_cell.angle_beta   90.00
_cell.angle_gamma   90.00
#
_symmetry.space_group_name_H-M   'P 1'
#
loop_
_entity.id
_entity.type
_entity.pdbx_description
1 polymer ?
#
loop_
_entity_poly.entity_id
_entity_poly.type
_entity_poly.pdbx_seq_one_letter_code
_entity_poly.pdbx_strand_id
1 'polypeptide(L)'
;MFVGIRVHLSDVTYPVTGPVLGVIGGGQLARMMAPAATNLGFDLHILAESPTVGAVAAVRSAPVGDYKDLEALREFARGKDVITFDHEHVPTEFLHTLIAEGVNVQPHPDALQYAQDKLMMRQAVEDLGLPNPRWARVETLDELLAFGDEIGWPVVLKTPRGGYDGKGVMVLDSLQHAREQAAAWFDELPHRTDFSALLAEEKVPFTRELSALVARRESGQVLPWPVVETIQVNSVCDEVIAPAPNLSPAIAQAASDAAVTLATELGVTGVMAAELFEVPGSSAGFYINELAMRPHNTGHWTQEGSVTSQFEQHLRAVLDMPLGATAMRDEVAIMKNYLGGENEDIFGVYPLALSAEPRAKIHFYGKETRPGRKIGHVNITGRAAETQVLRDAAANVASILRDGRPL
;
A
#
# COMPACT_ATOMS: atom_id res chain seq x y z
N MET A 1 -7.77 -37.73 -27.06
CA MET A 1 -8.74 -37.93 -25.97
C MET A 1 -7.95 -37.80 -24.64
N PHE A 2 -7.88 -36.61 -24.07
CA PHE A 2 -7.20 -36.40 -22.77
C PHE A 2 -8.19 -36.79 -21.67
N VAL A 3 -7.89 -37.86 -20.95
CA VAL A 3 -8.61 -38.22 -19.72
C VAL A 3 -8.13 -37.28 -18.64
N GLY A 4 -8.94 -36.30 -18.28
CA GLY A 4 -8.66 -35.41 -17.15
C GLY A 4 -8.77 -36.18 -15.85
N ILE A 5 -7.65 -36.46 -15.22
CA ILE A 5 -7.62 -36.95 -13.84
C ILE A 5 -8.02 -35.76 -12.95
N ARG A 6 -9.24 -35.75 -12.42
CA ARG A 6 -9.62 -34.88 -11.32
C ARG A 6 -9.06 -35.48 -10.03
N VAL A 7 -7.92 -34.97 -9.57
CA VAL A 7 -7.47 -35.23 -8.21
C VAL A 7 -8.31 -34.34 -7.28
N HIS A 8 -9.03 -34.93 -6.36
CA HIS A 8 -9.65 -34.19 -5.26
C HIS A 8 -8.54 -33.63 -4.38
N LEU A 9 -8.47 -32.31 -4.21
CA LEU A 9 -7.46 -31.63 -3.39
C LEU A 9 -7.46 -32.06 -1.91
N SER A 10 -8.55 -32.69 -1.44
CA SER A 10 -8.67 -33.28 -0.10
C SER A 10 -7.73 -34.48 0.15
N ASP A 11 -7.16 -35.09 -0.88
CA ASP A 11 -6.35 -36.30 -0.76
C ASP A 11 -4.83 -36.04 -0.86
N VAL A 12 -4.43 -34.77 -0.92
CA VAL A 12 -3.01 -34.39 -0.95
C VAL A 12 -2.57 -34.12 0.48
N THR A 13 -1.87 -35.08 1.08
CA THR A 13 -1.18 -34.89 2.39
C THR A 13 0.19 -34.26 2.14
N TYR A 14 0.44 -33.11 2.76
CA TYR A 14 1.75 -32.48 2.74
C TYR A 14 2.62 -33.11 3.85
N PRO A 15 3.86 -33.53 3.54
CA PRO A 15 4.71 -34.22 4.51
C PRO A 15 5.26 -33.29 5.61
N VAL A 16 5.23 -31.96 5.41
CA VAL A 16 5.67 -30.93 6.38
C VAL A 16 4.69 -29.77 6.32
N THR A 17 4.15 -29.38 7.47
CA THR A 17 3.30 -28.20 7.61
C THR A 17 4.13 -27.06 8.23
N GLY A 18 4.41 -26.01 7.46
CA GLY A 18 4.91 -24.75 7.97
C GLY A 18 3.80 -23.94 8.68
N PRO A 19 4.14 -22.73 9.16
CA PRO A 19 3.14 -21.83 9.70
C PRO A 19 2.00 -21.57 8.70
N VAL A 20 0.77 -21.47 9.23
CA VAL A 20 -0.45 -21.20 8.45
C VAL A 20 -0.84 -19.74 8.63
N LEU A 21 -0.74 -18.95 7.56
CA LEU A 21 -1.09 -17.54 7.58
C LEU A 21 -2.45 -17.32 6.92
N GLY A 22 -3.29 -16.50 7.54
CA GLY A 22 -4.54 -16.03 6.97
C GLY A 22 -4.41 -14.58 6.53
N VAL A 23 -4.74 -14.26 5.28
CA VAL A 23 -4.83 -12.90 4.78
C VAL A 23 -6.29 -12.54 4.55
N ILE A 24 -6.77 -11.49 5.21
CA ILE A 24 -8.10 -10.96 4.95
C ILE A 24 -8.03 -10.07 3.72
N GLY A 25 -8.79 -10.46 2.69
CA GLY A 25 -8.77 -9.87 1.35
C GLY A 25 -8.00 -10.71 0.34
N GLY A 26 -8.50 -10.73 -0.91
CA GLY A 26 -7.97 -11.53 -2.01
C GLY A 26 -7.37 -10.70 -3.15
N GLY A 27 -6.89 -9.49 -2.87
CA GLY A 27 -6.34 -8.57 -3.86
C GLY A 27 -4.92 -8.90 -4.32
N GLN A 28 -4.26 -7.89 -4.91
CA GLN A 28 -2.92 -8.07 -5.46
C GLN A 28 -1.85 -8.29 -4.39
N LEU A 29 -1.99 -7.73 -3.18
CA LEU A 29 -0.96 -7.89 -2.15
C LEU A 29 -0.94 -9.33 -1.63
N ALA A 30 -2.11 -9.91 -1.34
CA ALA A 30 -2.24 -11.32 -0.99
C ALA A 30 -1.69 -12.23 -2.10
N ARG A 31 -2.01 -11.93 -3.38
CA ARG A 31 -1.46 -12.67 -4.53
C ARG A 31 0.07 -12.62 -4.55
N MET A 32 0.68 -11.47 -4.30
CA MET A 32 2.14 -11.30 -4.32
C MET A 32 2.84 -11.83 -3.06
N MET A 33 2.12 -12.03 -1.96
CA MET A 33 2.62 -12.77 -0.80
C MET A 33 2.79 -14.26 -1.08
N ALA A 34 1.98 -14.85 -1.97
CA ALA A 34 1.95 -16.28 -2.22
C ALA A 34 3.30 -16.87 -2.70
N PRO A 35 4.06 -16.26 -3.64
CA PRO A 35 5.38 -16.76 -4.00
C PRO A 35 6.37 -16.77 -2.83
N ALA A 36 6.37 -15.72 -2.00
CA ALA A 36 7.23 -15.63 -0.82
C ALA A 36 6.86 -16.70 0.22
N ALA A 37 5.57 -16.89 0.49
CA ALA A 37 5.07 -17.94 1.38
C ALA A 37 5.48 -19.34 0.88
N THR A 38 5.34 -19.60 -0.43
CA THR A 38 5.74 -20.86 -1.05
C THR A 38 7.23 -21.13 -0.88
N ASN A 39 8.09 -20.11 -1.11
CA ASN A 39 9.54 -20.23 -0.95
C ASN A 39 9.96 -20.51 0.50
N LEU A 40 9.22 -19.96 1.47
CA LEU A 40 9.48 -20.16 2.90
C LEU A 40 8.83 -21.45 3.44
N GLY A 41 8.02 -22.15 2.65
CA GLY A 41 7.28 -23.34 3.10
C GLY A 41 6.10 -23.01 3.99
N PHE A 42 5.55 -21.78 3.93
CA PHE A 42 4.38 -21.35 4.66
C PHE A 42 3.10 -21.70 3.90
N ASP A 43 2.03 -22.00 4.62
CA ASP A 43 0.71 -22.25 4.05
C ASP A 43 -0.11 -20.94 4.10
N LEU A 44 -0.25 -20.28 2.96
CA LEU A 44 -0.97 -19.02 2.84
C LEU A 44 -2.43 -19.25 2.43
N HIS A 45 -3.35 -18.83 3.28
CA HIS A 45 -4.79 -18.83 3.03
C HIS A 45 -5.31 -17.41 2.89
N ILE A 46 -6.37 -17.20 2.12
CA ILE A 46 -7.03 -15.89 2.00
C ILE A 46 -8.53 -16.00 2.31
N LEU A 47 -9.10 -14.97 2.93
CA LEU A 47 -10.55 -14.73 2.93
C LEU A 47 -10.87 -13.88 1.70
N ALA A 48 -11.43 -14.49 0.69
CA ALA A 48 -11.71 -13.84 -0.58
C ALA A 48 -13.08 -13.16 -0.58
N GLU A 49 -13.18 -11.95 -1.13
CA GLU A 49 -14.46 -11.23 -1.29
C GLU A 49 -15.34 -11.85 -2.38
N SER A 50 -14.72 -12.55 -3.32
CA SER A 50 -15.42 -13.30 -4.38
C SER A 50 -14.52 -14.42 -4.93
N PRO A 51 -15.09 -15.41 -5.63
CA PRO A 51 -14.31 -16.52 -6.19
C PRO A 51 -13.39 -16.11 -7.35
N THR A 52 -13.47 -14.87 -7.82
CA THR A 52 -12.74 -14.35 -8.99
C THR A 52 -11.68 -13.31 -8.64
N VAL A 53 -11.43 -13.06 -7.34
CA VAL A 53 -10.37 -12.11 -6.96
C VAL A 53 -8.98 -12.66 -7.26
N GLY A 54 -8.05 -11.75 -7.53
CA GLY A 54 -6.75 -12.08 -8.13
C GLY A 54 -5.90 -13.10 -7.38
N ALA A 55 -6.00 -13.15 -6.04
CA ALA A 55 -5.20 -14.07 -5.25
C ALA A 55 -5.72 -15.52 -5.22
N VAL A 56 -6.98 -15.77 -5.56
CA VAL A 56 -7.59 -17.13 -5.52
C VAL A 56 -6.77 -18.14 -6.32
N ALA A 57 -6.26 -17.75 -7.49
CA ALA A 57 -5.45 -18.63 -8.34
C ALA A 57 -4.00 -18.82 -7.85
N ALA A 58 -3.58 -18.13 -6.79
CA ALA A 58 -2.21 -18.14 -6.30
C ALA A 58 -2.04 -18.86 -4.95
N VAL A 59 -3.14 -19.21 -4.27
CA VAL A 59 -3.11 -19.82 -2.94
C VAL A 59 -3.88 -21.13 -2.92
N ARG A 60 -3.59 -21.96 -1.93
CA ARG A 60 -4.22 -23.27 -1.77
C ARG A 60 -5.64 -23.18 -1.22
N SER A 61 -5.92 -22.23 -0.35
CA SER A 61 -7.20 -22.08 0.34
C SER A 61 -7.69 -20.65 0.23
N ALA A 62 -8.89 -20.48 -0.32
CA ALA A 62 -9.50 -19.19 -0.58
C ALA A 62 -11.03 -19.25 -0.34
N PRO A 63 -11.48 -19.52 0.92
CA PRO A 63 -12.91 -19.42 1.22
C PRO A 63 -13.42 -18.02 0.89
N VAL A 64 -14.66 -17.94 0.39
CA VAL A 64 -15.34 -16.68 0.12
C VAL A 64 -16.11 -16.28 1.38
N GLY A 65 -15.93 -15.02 1.82
CA GLY A 65 -16.61 -14.48 2.98
C GLY A 65 -16.53 -12.95 3.02
N ASP A 66 -17.45 -12.37 3.78
CA ASP A 66 -17.45 -10.92 4.01
C ASP A 66 -16.59 -10.59 5.24
N TYR A 67 -15.58 -9.74 5.08
CA TYR A 67 -14.76 -9.27 6.19
C TYR A 67 -15.53 -8.33 7.17
N LYS A 68 -16.77 -7.97 6.84
CA LYS A 68 -17.70 -7.25 7.72
C LYS A 68 -18.65 -8.19 8.47
N ASP A 69 -18.45 -9.50 8.35
CA ASP A 69 -19.17 -10.51 9.13
C ASP A 69 -18.19 -11.16 10.13
N LEU A 70 -18.44 -10.94 11.43
CA LEU A 70 -17.60 -11.44 12.50
C LEU A 70 -17.54 -12.98 12.52
N GLU A 71 -18.63 -13.68 12.18
CA GLU A 71 -18.64 -15.14 12.15
C GLU A 71 -17.80 -15.69 11.00
N ALA A 72 -17.85 -15.04 9.83
CA ALA A 72 -16.97 -15.38 8.71
C ALA A 72 -15.49 -15.19 9.09
N LEU A 73 -15.16 -14.12 9.81
CA LEU A 73 -13.80 -13.87 10.31
C LEU A 73 -13.36 -14.94 11.34
N ARG A 74 -14.23 -15.31 12.29
CA ARG A 74 -13.99 -16.38 13.29
C ARG A 74 -13.71 -17.72 12.61
N GLU A 75 -14.55 -18.10 11.64
CA GLU A 75 -14.38 -19.34 10.89
C GLU A 75 -13.06 -19.34 10.12
N PHE A 76 -12.77 -18.24 9.44
CA PHE A 76 -11.51 -18.08 8.71
C PHE A 76 -10.28 -18.12 9.61
N ALA A 77 -10.33 -17.53 10.80
CA ALA A 77 -9.20 -17.46 11.73
C ALA A 77 -8.84 -18.82 12.36
N ARG A 78 -9.75 -19.79 12.34
CA ARG A 78 -9.49 -21.12 12.95
C ARG A 78 -8.28 -21.81 12.33
N GLY A 79 -7.34 -22.24 13.20
CA GLY A 79 -6.15 -22.96 12.80
C GLY A 79 -5.13 -22.13 12.01
N LYS A 80 -5.18 -20.80 12.13
CA LYS A 80 -4.15 -19.90 11.63
C LYS A 80 -3.20 -19.50 12.75
N ASP A 81 -1.90 -19.46 12.46
CA ASP A 81 -0.89 -18.96 13.39
C ASP A 81 -0.92 -17.44 13.48
N VAL A 82 -1.30 -16.77 12.40
CA VAL A 82 -1.47 -15.32 12.33
C VAL A 82 -2.49 -14.92 11.26
N ILE A 83 -3.23 -13.85 11.53
CA ILE A 83 -4.10 -13.15 10.58
C ILE A 83 -3.44 -11.83 10.20
N THR A 84 -3.38 -11.54 8.90
CA THR A 84 -2.93 -10.27 8.34
C THR A 84 -3.85 -9.80 7.21
N PHE A 85 -3.49 -8.73 6.48
CA PHE A 85 -4.41 -8.00 5.63
C PHE A 85 -3.88 -7.73 4.23
N ASP A 86 -4.78 -7.76 3.23
CA ASP A 86 -4.57 -7.21 1.89
C ASP A 86 -5.02 -5.73 1.81
N HIS A 87 -5.91 -5.31 2.71
CA HIS A 87 -6.46 -3.95 2.83
C HIS A 87 -6.78 -3.59 4.28
N GLU A 88 -6.95 -2.28 4.57
CA GLU A 88 -7.19 -1.76 5.93
C GLU A 88 -8.68 -1.59 6.28
N HIS A 89 -9.63 -2.25 5.61
CA HIS A 89 -11.08 -1.95 5.76
C HIS A 89 -11.83 -2.84 6.77
N VAL A 90 -11.13 -3.76 7.43
CA VAL A 90 -11.76 -4.65 8.43
C VAL A 90 -12.18 -3.82 9.65
N PRO A 91 -13.42 -3.97 10.16
CA PRO A 91 -13.85 -3.26 11.36
C PRO A 91 -12.94 -3.53 12.55
N THR A 92 -12.45 -2.46 13.18
CA THR A 92 -11.49 -2.52 14.28
C THR A 92 -12.04 -3.32 15.48
N GLU A 93 -13.32 -3.17 15.79
CA GLU A 93 -14.02 -3.88 16.87
C GLU A 93 -14.04 -5.41 16.63
N PHE A 94 -14.11 -5.87 15.39
CA PHE A 94 -14.05 -7.30 15.07
C PHE A 94 -12.65 -7.86 15.29
N LEU A 95 -11.63 -7.08 14.94
CA LEU A 95 -10.24 -7.48 15.17
C LEU A 95 -9.92 -7.57 16.66
N HIS A 96 -10.37 -6.62 17.48
CA HIS A 96 -10.26 -6.72 18.94
C HIS A 96 -11.00 -7.93 19.51
N THR A 97 -12.17 -8.27 18.97
CA THR A 97 -12.91 -9.44 19.37
C THR A 97 -12.13 -10.72 19.07
N LEU A 98 -11.56 -10.85 17.87
CA LEU A 98 -10.70 -11.99 17.52
C LEU A 98 -9.49 -12.12 18.44
N ILE A 99 -8.83 -11.01 18.78
CA ILE A 99 -7.69 -10.99 19.70
C ILE A 99 -8.13 -11.46 21.10
N ALA A 100 -9.27 -10.98 21.60
CA ALA A 100 -9.82 -11.42 22.89
C ALA A 100 -10.16 -12.92 22.90
N GLU A 101 -10.43 -13.52 21.75
CA GLU A 101 -10.66 -14.95 21.54
C GLU A 101 -9.35 -15.74 21.31
N GLY A 102 -8.18 -15.08 21.39
CA GLY A 102 -6.85 -15.70 21.28
C GLY A 102 -6.28 -15.79 19.86
N VAL A 103 -6.86 -15.10 18.89
CA VAL A 103 -6.32 -15.02 17.53
C VAL A 103 -5.17 -14.01 17.49
N ASN A 104 -4.04 -14.41 16.92
CA ASN A 104 -2.93 -13.49 16.62
C ASN A 104 -3.27 -12.66 15.36
N VAL A 105 -3.45 -11.36 15.52
CA VAL A 105 -3.79 -10.41 14.44
C VAL A 105 -2.67 -9.40 14.28
N GLN A 106 -2.05 -9.35 13.10
CA GLN A 106 -0.92 -8.47 12.81
C GLN A 106 -1.07 -7.74 11.44
N PRO A 107 -0.88 -6.41 11.38
CA PRO A 107 -0.62 -5.51 12.52
C PRO A 107 -1.79 -5.48 13.51
N HIS A 108 -1.48 -5.17 14.77
CA HIS A 108 -2.51 -5.00 15.80
C HIS A 108 -3.50 -3.89 15.38
N PRO A 109 -4.81 -4.03 15.66
CA PRO A 109 -5.80 -3.04 15.28
C PRO A 109 -5.52 -1.62 15.82
N ASP A 110 -4.86 -1.49 16.97
CA ASP A 110 -4.43 -0.18 17.51
C ASP A 110 -3.36 0.50 16.64
N ALA A 111 -2.56 -0.25 15.89
CA ALA A 111 -1.67 0.31 14.89
C ALA A 111 -2.41 0.56 13.57
N LEU A 112 -3.29 -0.36 13.17
CA LEU A 112 -4.01 -0.28 11.89
C LEU A 112 -4.90 0.97 11.78
N GLN A 113 -5.44 1.46 12.91
CA GLN A 113 -6.31 2.64 12.94
C GLN A 113 -5.64 3.91 12.35
N TYR A 114 -4.32 4.06 12.43
CA TYR A 114 -3.61 5.21 11.87
C TYR A 114 -3.55 5.20 10.34
N ALA A 115 -3.74 4.05 9.70
CA ALA A 115 -3.95 3.96 8.25
C ALA A 115 -5.42 4.12 7.87
N GLN A 116 -6.35 3.86 8.80
CA GLN A 116 -7.79 3.96 8.56
C GLN A 116 -8.34 5.38 8.76
N ASP A 117 -7.70 6.18 9.63
CA ASP A 117 -8.21 7.49 10.06
C ASP A 117 -7.11 8.56 9.99
N LYS A 118 -7.26 9.49 9.05
CA LYS A 118 -6.30 10.56 8.79
C LYS A 118 -6.19 11.57 9.93
N LEU A 119 -7.27 11.80 10.71
CA LEU A 119 -7.22 12.67 11.88
C LEU A 119 -6.37 12.04 12.99
N MET A 120 -6.56 10.75 13.27
CA MET A 120 -5.74 10.02 14.24
C MET A 120 -4.27 9.99 13.80
N MET A 121 -4.02 9.77 12.52
CA MET A 121 -2.68 9.75 11.94
C MET A 121 -2.00 11.12 12.10
N ARG A 122 -2.69 12.24 11.78
CA ARG A 122 -2.13 13.58 11.95
C ARG A 122 -1.78 13.90 13.39
N GLN A 123 -2.68 13.54 14.32
CA GLN A 123 -2.41 13.72 15.75
C GLN A 123 -1.20 12.91 16.20
N ALA A 124 -1.09 11.65 15.80
CA ALA A 124 0.06 10.82 16.16
C ALA A 124 1.39 11.36 15.59
N VAL A 125 1.39 11.84 14.33
CA VAL A 125 2.57 12.48 13.72
C VAL A 125 2.98 13.74 14.50
N GLU A 126 2.00 14.55 14.94
CA GLU A 126 2.23 15.75 15.74
C GLU A 126 2.74 15.43 17.15
N ASP A 127 2.11 14.47 17.84
CA ASP A 127 2.52 14.03 19.19
C ASP A 127 3.95 13.48 19.21
N LEU A 128 4.38 12.85 18.11
CA LEU A 128 5.76 12.38 17.94
C LEU A 128 6.74 13.47 17.49
N GLY A 129 6.27 14.70 17.26
CA GLY A 129 7.10 15.81 16.79
C GLY A 129 7.69 15.60 15.41
N LEU A 130 7.05 14.76 14.57
CA LEU A 130 7.50 14.46 13.22
C LEU A 130 6.99 15.51 12.22
N PRO A 131 7.64 15.63 11.03
CA PRO A 131 7.26 16.61 10.02
C PRO A 131 5.81 16.42 9.53
N ASN A 132 4.96 17.39 9.84
CA ASN A 132 3.52 17.35 9.60
C ASN A 132 3.08 18.66 8.91
N PRO A 133 2.21 18.62 7.88
CA PRO A 133 1.55 19.83 7.40
C PRO A 133 0.77 20.52 8.53
N ARG A 134 0.52 21.80 8.42
CA ARG A 134 -0.47 22.44 9.31
C ARG A 134 -1.84 21.84 9.02
N TRP A 135 -2.56 21.47 10.07
CA TRP A 135 -3.82 20.77 9.94
C TRP A 135 -4.80 21.18 11.06
N ALA A 136 -6.08 20.95 10.81
CA ALA A 136 -7.13 21.08 11.81
C ALA A 136 -8.20 20.01 11.62
N ARG A 137 -8.75 19.55 12.73
CA ARG A 137 -10.04 18.86 12.79
C ARG A 137 -11.13 19.93 12.68
N VAL A 138 -12.02 19.80 11.68
CA VAL A 138 -13.11 20.76 11.47
C VAL A 138 -14.46 20.03 11.45
N GLU A 139 -15.41 20.53 12.25
CA GLU A 139 -16.76 19.96 12.39
C GLU A 139 -17.82 20.86 11.71
N THR A 140 -17.46 22.10 11.43
CA THR A 140 -18.31 23.09 10.82
C THR A 140 -17.62 23.83 9.67
N LEU A 141 -18.41 24.38 8.75
CA LEU A 141 -17.89 25.22 7.67
C LEU A 141 -17.16 26.46 8.24
N ASP A 142 -17.65 27.06 9.31
CA ASP A 142 -17.03 28.25 9.91
C ASP A 142 -15.63 27.93 10.47
N GLU A 143 -15.44 26.76 11.07
CA GLU A 143 -14.10 26.30 11.51
C GLU A 143 -13.14 26.12 10.32
N LEU A 144 -13.60 25.54 9.21
CA LEU A 144 -12.81 25.44 7.98
C LEU A 144 -12.41 26.81 7.44
N LEU A 145 -13.34 27.76 7.41
CA LEU A 145 -13.08 29.12 6.94
C LEU A 145 -12.07 29.85 7.87
N ALA A 146 -12.23 29.69 9.18
CA ALA A 146 -11.29 30.25 10.15
C ALA A 146 -9.88 29.66 9.98
N PHE A 147 -9.76 28.35 9.80
CA PHE A 147 -8.49 27.69 9.50
C PHE A 147 -7.86 28.23 8.22
N GLY A 148 -8.63 28.37 7.13
CA GLY A 148 -8.12 28.91 5.87
C GLY A 148 -7.68 30.38 5.96
N ASP A 149 -8.36 31.19 6.75
CA ASP A 149 -7.98 32.58 6.99
C ASP A 149 -6.71 32.70 7.86
N GLU A 150 -6.48 31.75 8.77
CA GLU A 150 -5.28 31.69 9.61
C GLU A 150 -4.05 31.25 8.82
N ILE A 151 -4.16 30.16 8.04
CA ILE A 151 -2.99 29.55 7.39
C ILE A 151 -2.73 30.07 5.98
N GLY A 152 -3.73 30.72 5.37
CA GLY A 152 -3.76 31.13 3.97
C GLY A 152 -4.36 30.04 3.06
N TRP A 153 -4.91 30.47 1.94
CA TRP A 153 -5.44 29.60 0.88
C TRP A 153 -4.36 29.26 -0.15
N PRO A 154 -4.40 28.10 -0.82
CA PRO A 154 -5.45 27.10 -0.76
C PRO A 154 -5.36 26.14 0.44
N VAL A 155 -6.51 25.55 0.82
CA VAL A 155 -6.67 24.51 1.83
C VAL A 155 -7.09 23.20 1.15
N VAL A 156 -6.64 22.07 1.69
CA VAL A 156 -7.09 20.74 1.27
C VAL A 156 -8.03 20.17 2.33
N LEU A 157 -9.27 19.94 1.96
CA LEU A 157 -10.28 19.30 2.80
C LEU A 157 -10.37 17.82 2.46
N LYS A 158 -10.32 16.94 3.48
CA LYS A 158 -10.33 15.49 3.30
C LYS A 158 -11.36 14.82 4.21
N THR A 159 -12.00 13.74 3.71
CA THR A 159 -12.66 12.81 4.61
C THR A 159 -11.61 12.04 5.40
N PRO A 160 -11.75 11.86 6.73
CA PRO A 160 -10.75 11.16 7.53
C PRO A 160 -10.68 9.68 7.19
N ARG A 161 -11.80 9.09 6.77
CA ARG A 161 -11.92 7.67 6.44
C ARG A 161 -12.47 7.44 5.03
N GLY A 162 -12.16 6.29 4.42
CA GLY A 162 -12.78 5.83 3.17
C GLY A 162 -12.30 6.51 1.88
N GLY A 163 -11.38 7.46 1.93
CA GLY A 163 -10.78 8.10 0.76
C GLY A 163 -9.58 7.31 0.24
N TYR A 164 -9.49 7.10 -1.07
CA TYR A 164 -8.35 6.46 -1.76
C TYR A 164 -8.25 6.96 -3.21
N ASP A 165 -7.06 6.94 -3.78
CA ASP A 165 -6.80 7.37 -5.18
C ASP A 165 -7.50 8.72 -5.50
N GLY A 166 -7.34 9.74 -4.62
CA GLY A 166 -7.91 11.09 -4.79
C GLY A 166 -9.40 11.25 -4.46
N LYS A 167 -10.10 10.18 -4.07
CA LYS A 167 -11.48 10.27 -3.59
C LYS A 167 -11.53 10.79 -2.16
N GLY A 168 -12.56 11.60 -1.85
CA GLY A 168 -12.69 12.21 -0.53
C GLY A 168 -11.65 13.31 -0.26
N VAL A 169 -11.15 13.97 -1.32
CA VAL A 169 -10.21 15.09 -1.25
C VAL A 169 -10.75 16.25 -2.08
N MET A 170 -10.74 17.46 -1.52
CA MET A 170 -11.17 18.69 -2.19
C MET A 170 -10.12 19.78 -1.95
N VAL A 171 -9.63 20.39 -3.02
CA VAL A 171 -8.75 21.56 -2.95
C VAL A 171 -9.61 22.82 -3.01
N LEU A 172 -9.46 23.69 -2.03
CA LEU A 172 -10.24 24.91 -1.85
C LEU A 172 -9.31 26.11 -2.01
N ASP A 173 -9.42 26.81 -3.13
CA ASP A 173 -8.46 27.85 -3.52
C ASP A 173 -8.70 29.22 -2.84
N SER A 174 -9.86 29.41 -2.22
CA SER A 174 -10.24 30.66 -1.55
C SER A 174 -11.40 30.44 -0.59
N LEU A 175 -11.61 31.41 0.30
CA LEU A 175 -12.76 31.45 1.22
C LEU A 175 -14.09 31.32 0.45
N GLN A 176 -14.24 32.02 -0.69
CA GLN A 176 -15.46 31.94 -1.48
C GLN A 176 -15.65 30.53 -2.08
N HIS A 177 -14.59 29.93 -2.61
CA HIS A 177 -14.61 28.56 -3.15
C HIS A 177 -14.97 27.55 -2.04
N ALA A 178 -14.43 27.73 -0.82
CA ALA A 178 -14.76 26.88 0.32
C ALA A 178 -16.26 26.98 0.70
N ARG A 179 -16.84 28.17 0.74
CA ARG A 179 -18.26 28.35 1.01
C ARG A 179 -19.17 27.68 -0.03
N GLU A 180 -18.77 27.71 -1.29
CA GLU A 180 -19.57 27.14 -2.39
C GLU A 180 -19.45 25.62 -2.49
N GLN A 181 -18.26 25.06 -2.28
CA GLN A 181 -18.00 23.65 -2.55
C GLN A 181 -18.03 22.76 -1.30
N ALA A 182 -17.59 23.27 -0.13
CA ALA A 182 -17.48 22.45 1.07
C ALA A 182 -18.79 22.37 1.88
N ALA A 183 -19.74 23.29 1.69
CA ALA A 183 -20.98 23.33 2.47
C ALA A 183 -21.71 21.99 2.50
N ALA A 184 -21.85 21.32 1.35
CA ALA A 184 -22.54 20.05 1.24
C ALA A 184 -21.88 18.93 2.09
N TRP A 185 -20.55 18.95 2.25
CA TRP A 185 -19.85 17.96 3.09
C TRP A 185 -20.16 18.15 4.57
N PHE A 186 -20.31 19.41 5.02
CA PHE A 186 -20.70 19.72 6.40
C PHE A 186 -22.18 19.45 6.65
N ASP A 187 -23.05 19.68 5.66
CA ASP A 187 -24.48 19.35 5.76
C ASP A 187 -24.71 17.83 5.88
N GLU A 188 -23.86 17.01 5.25
CA GLU A 188 -23.92 15.55 5.33
C GLU A 188 -23.29 15.01 6.62
N LEU A 189 -22.36 15.74 7.26
CA LEU A 189 -21.58 15.27 8.38
C LEU A 189 -22.42 14.75 9.57
N PRO A 190 -23.53 15.40 9.99
CA PRO A 190 -24.37 14.91 11.07
C PRO A 190 -25.10 13.58 10.75
N HIS A 191 -25.16 13.19 9.49
CA HIS A 191 -25.81 11.95 9.03
C HIS A 191 -24.83 10.78 8.87
N ARG A 192 -23.54 11.03 9.04
CA ARG A 192 -22.52 10.00 8.96
C ARG A 192 -22.38 9.23 10.28
N THR A 193 -22.05 7.95 10.16
CA THR A 193 -21.81 7.05 11.30
C THR A 193 -20.36 6.64 11.45
N ASP A 194 -19.53 6.93 10.45
CA ASP A 194 -18.13 6.48 10.37
C ASP A 194 -17.12 7.56 10.81
N PHE A 195 -17.51 8.86 10.76
CA PHE A 195 -16.74 9.97 11.31
C PHE A 195 -17.64 11.19 11.58
N SER A 196 -17.21 12.07 12.49
CA SER A 196 -17.95 13.25 12.94
C SER A 196 -17.24 14.58 12.63
N ALA A 197 -16.11 14.54 11.95
CA ALA A 197 -15.33 15.72 11.56
C ALA A 197 -14.60 15.46 10.25
N LEU A 198 -14.17 16.52 9.59
CA LEU A 198 -13.31 16.48 8.42
C LEU A 198 -11.88 16.90 8.80
N LEU A 199 -10.91 16.57 7.95
CA LEU A 199 -9.53 17.01 8.06
C LEU A 199 -9.30 18.18 7.11
N ALA A 200 -8.91 19.33 7.62
CA ALA A 200 -8.43 20.46 6.84
C ALA A 200 -6.90 20.52 6.94
N GLU A 201 -6.21 20.72 5.83
CA GLU A 201 -4.75 20.80 5.76
C GLU A 201 -4.31 21.96 4.89
N GLU A 202 -3.12 22.53 5.19
CA GLU A 202 -2.46 23.41 4.23
C GLU A 202 -2.17 22.65 2.93
N LYS A 203 -2.33 23.31 1.78
CA LYS A 203 -1.84 22.73 0.51
C LYS A 203 -0.34 22.83 0.46
N VAL A 204 0.33 21.70 0.73
CA VAL A 204 1.80 21.63 0.78
C VAL A 204 2.39 21.94 -0.61
N PRO A 205 3.34 22.89 -0.73
CA PRO A 205 4.02 23.20 -1.98
C PRO A 205 5.19 22.23 -2.22
N PHE A 206 4.88 20.95 -2.44
CA PHE A 206 5.91 19.93 -2.65
C PHE A 206 6.48 19.94 -4.06
N THR A 207 7.71 19.47 -4.21
CA THR A 207 8.39 19.32 -5.49
C THR A 207 8.21 17.95 -6.10
N ARG A 208 8.10 16.91 -5.27
CA ARG A 208 7.82 15.53 -5.66
C ARG A 208 7.30 14.73 -4.46
N GLU A 209 6.78 13.57 -4.75
CA GLU A 209 6.36 12.62 -3.71
C GLU A 209 7.46 11.58 -3.48
N LEU A 210 7.62 11.18 -2.23
CA LEU A 210 8.55 10.15 -1.78
C LEU A 210 7.78 9.08 -0.98
N SER A 211 8.41 7.92 -0.82
CA SER A 211 7.91 6.91 0.12
C SER A 211 9.07 6.29 0.89
N ALA A 212 8.89 6.19 2.21
CA ALA A 212 9.79 5.49 3.12
C ALA A 212 9.11 4.19 3.58
N LEU A 213 9.65 3.06 3.14
CA LEU A 213 9.15 1.73 3.46
C LEU A 213 9.96 1.14 4.61
N VAL A 214 9.29 0.55 5.59
CA VAL A 214 9.90 -0.07 6.77
C VAL A 214 9.19 -1.36 7.12
N ALA A 215 9.93 -2.34 7.65
CA ALA A 215 9.36 -3.52 8.29
C ALA A 215 9.75 -3.57 9.76
N ARG A 216 8.81 -3.95 10.62
CA ARG A 216 9.02 -4.16 12.04
C ARG A 216 8.38 -5.47 12.47
N ARG A 217 9.08 -6.24 13.29
CA ARG A 217 8.52 -7.42 13.97
C ARG A 217 8.20 -7.11 15.44
N GLU A 218 7.33 -7.89 16.05
CA GLU A 218 6.83 -7.63 17.40
C GLU A 218 7.96 -7.54 18.44
N SER A 219 8.95 -8.42 18.38
CA SER A 219 10.12 -8.42 19.28
C SER A 219 11.10 -7.25 19.08
N GLY A 220 10.77 -6.28 18.22
CA GLY A 220 11.37 -4.94 18.15
C GLY A 220 12.42 -4.71 17.07
N GLN A 221 12.82 -5.71 16.25
CA GLN A 221 13.70 -5.45 15.11
C GLN A 221 12.94 -4.62 14.05
N VAL A 222 13.57 -3.52 13.60
CA VAL A 222 13.04 -2.62 12.57
C VAL A 222 14.08 -2.45 11.47
N LEU A 223 13.69 -2.59 10.20
CA LEU A 223 14.59 -2.39 9.05
C LEU A 223 13.88 -1.56 7.97
N PRO A 224 14.42 -0.39 7.61
CA PRO A 224 13.93 0.39 6.48
C PRO A 224 14.56 -0.10 5.16
N TRP A 225 13.88 0.16 4.04
CA TRP A 225 14.46 0.19 2.70
C TRP A 225 14.89 1.61 2.34
N PRO A 226 15.67 1.79 1.26
CA PRO A 226 15.95 3.12 0.73
C PRO A 226 14.66 3.89 0.43
N VAL A 227 14.68 5.19 0.71
CA VAL A 227 13.58 6.10 0.34
C VAL A 227 13.49 6.17 -1.19
N VAL A 228 12.28 6.09 -1.71
CA VAL A 228 11.99 6.06 -3.14
C VAL A 228 11.25 7.32 -3.59
N GLU A 229 11.41 7.69 -4.85
CA GLU A 229 10.53 8.65 -5.51
C GLU A 229 9.31 7.95 -6.07
N THR A 230 8.14 8.56 -5.90
CA THR A 230 6.88 8.09 -6.44
C THR A 230 6.29 9.13 -7.38
N ILE A 231 5.86 8.69 -8.56
CA ILE A 231 5.26 9.55 -9.57
C ILE A 231 3.80 9.17 -9.69
N GLN A 232 2.92 10.13 -9.43
CA GLN A 232 1.48 9.96 -9.54
C GLN A 232 0.97 10.48 -10.88
N VAL A 233 0.03 9.76 -11.47
CA VAL A 233 -0.73 10.20 -12.64
C VAL A 233 -2.22 10.08 -12.30
N ASN A 234 -2.94 11.18 -12.34
CA ASN A 234 -4.35 11.25 -11.94
C ASN A 234 -4.60 10.68 -10.52
N SER A 235 -3.76 11.04 -9.56
CA SER A 235 -3.79 10.58 -8.16
C SER A 235 -3.58 9.06 -7.99
N VAL A 236 -3.02 8.38 -8.99
CA VAL A 236 -2.71 6.95 -8.94
C VAL A 236 -1.21 6.77 -9.11
N CYS A 237 -0.55 6.05 -8.21
CA CYS A 237 0.87 5.74 -8.34
C CYS A 237 1.13 5.02 -9.67
N ASP A 238 1.92 5.66 -10.51
CA ASP A 238 2.25 5.21 -11.86
C ASP A 238 3.66 4.61 -11.95
N GLU A 239 4.63 5.26 -11.28
CA GLU A 239 6.03 4.85 -11.32
C GLU A 239 6.70 5.02 -9.96
N VAL A 240 7.64 4.13 -9.63
CA VAL A 240 8.52 4.23 -8.47
C VAL A 240 9.97 4.08 -8.91
N ILE A 241 10.83 4.95 -8.42
CA ILE A 241 12.27 4.94 -8.67
C ILE A 241 13.00 4.72 -7.35
N ALA A 242 13.72 3.63 -7.23
CA ALA A 242 14.47 3.25 -6.03
C ALA A 242 15.99 3.20 -6.32
N PRO A 243 16.82 3.90 -5.53
CA PRO A 243 16.47 4.92 -4.55
C PRO A 243 15.99 6.21 -5.24
N ALA A 244 15.38 7.14 -4.48
CA ALA A 244 14.94 8.44 -5.01
C ALA A 244 16.11 9.20 -5.62
N PRO A 245 16.07 9.53 -6.94
CA PRO A 245 17.18 10.21 -7.61
C PRO A 245 17.45 11.58 -7.00
N ASN A 246 18.73 11.93 -6.84
CA ASN A 246 19.18 13.24 -6.34
C ASN A 246 18.58 13.65 -4.97
N LEU A 247 18.06 12.72 -4.20
CA LEU A 247 17.59 13.00 -2.83
C LEU A 247 18.82 13.28 -1.94
N SER A 248 18.77 14.38 -1.20
CA SER A 248 19.83 14.70 -0.24
C SER A 248 19.99 13.56 0.78
N PRO A 249 21.23 13.11 1.06
CA PRO A 249 21.45 12.08 2.08
C PRO A 249 20.87 12.43 3.44
N ALA A 250 20.86 13.71 3.81
CA ALA A 250 20.26 14.17 5.06
C ALA A 250 18.73 14.00 5.06
N ILE A 251 18.05 14.34 3.97
CA ILE A 251 16.59 14.14 3.84
C ILE A 251 16.27 12.65 3.78
N ALA A 252 17.04 11.86 3.03
CA ALA A 252 16.86 10.40 2.94
C ALA A 252 16.96 9.74 4.34
N GLN A 253 17.97 10.13 5.13
CA GLN A 253 18.13 9.61 6.48
C GLN A 253 17.00 10.06 7.39
N ALA A 254 16.65 11.36 7.41
CA ALA A 254 15.57 11.89 8.23
C ALA A 254 14.20 11.25 7.90
N ALA A 255 13.90 11.01 6.61
CA ALA A 255 12.68 10.34 6.18
C ALA A 255 12.65 8.86 6.63
N SER A 256 13.79 8.18 6.52
CA SER A 256 13.95 6.81 7.01
C SER A 256 13.77 6.73 8.53
N ASP A 257 14.40 7.64 9.28
CA ASP A 257 14.30 7.70 10.75
C ASP A 257 12.86 8.01 11.19
N ALA A 258 12.16 8.89 10.48
CA ALA A 258 10.74 9.17 10.73
C ALA A 258 9.87 7.93 10.53
N ALA A 259 10.09 7.16 9.46
CA ALA A 259 9.36 5.91 9.23
C ALA A 259 9.67 4.84 10.31
N VAL A 260 10.93 4.73 10.73
CA VAL A 260 11.35 3.84 11.84
C VAL A 260 10.67 4.25 13.15
N THR A 261 10.63 5.55 13.45
CA THR A 261 9.96 6.11 14.63
C THR A 261 8.47 5.79 14.59
N LEU A 262 7.78 6.08 13.48
CA LEU A 262 6.36 5.75 13.31
C LEU A 262 6.09 4.27 13.53
N ALA A 263 6.84 3.39 12.86
CA ALA A 263 6.62 1.94 12.99
C ALA A 263 6.84 1.46 14.43
N THR A 264 7.77 2.07 15.16
CA THR A 264 8.11 1.71 16.55
C THR A 264 7.06 2.22 17.52
N GLU A 265 6.78 3.52 17.50
CA GLU A 265 5.91 4.17 18.48
C GLU A 265 4.42 3.83 18.27
N LEU A 266 4.00 3.60 17.02
CA LEU A 266 2.65 3.13 16.72
C LEU A 266 2.49 1.60 16.86
N GLY A 267 3.55 0.87 17.23
CA GLY A 267 3.50 -0.58 17.47
C GLY A 267 3.18 -1.41 16.22
N VAL A 268 3.59 -0.94 15.03
CA VAL A 268 3.31 -1.65 13.77
C VAL A 268 4.07 -2.97 13.74
N THR A 269 3.40 -4.07 13.38
CA THR A 269 4.02 -5.35 13.06
C THR A 269 3.69 -5.70 11.61
N GLY A 270 4.73 -5.99 10.82
CA GLY A 270 4.60 -6.15 9.37
C GLY A 270 5.36 -5.07 8.61
N VAL A 271 4.94 -4.81 7.39
CA VAL A 271 5.44 -3.71 6.55
C VAL A 271 4.55 -2.48 6.71
N MET A 272 5.18 -1.33 6.82
CA MET A 272 4.54 -0.02 6.79
C MET A 272 5.19 0.84 5.69
N ALA A 273 4.39 1.61 4.99
CA ALA A 273 4.85 2.68 4.11
C ALA A 273 4.41 4.04 4.68
N ALA A 274 5.34 4.98 4.75
CA ALA A 274 5.05 6.39 4.95
C ALA A 274 5.17 7.11 3.61
N GLU A 275 4.09 7.65 3.10
CA GLU A 275 4.09 8.52 1.93
C GLU A 275 4.45 9.94 2.37
N LEU A 276 5.33 10.60 1.61
CA LEU A 276 5.95 11.85 2.00
C LEU A 276 5.88 12.86 0.85
N PHE A 277 5.77 14.12 1.19
CA PHE A 277 5.98 15.24 0.28
C PHE A 277 7.37 15.84 0.49
N GLU A 278 8.23 15.86 -0.53
CA GLU A 278 9.49 16.61 -0.46
C GLU A 278 9.20 18.10 -0.55
N VAL A 279 9.59 18.85 0.49
CA VAL A 279 9.32 20.29 0.60
C VAL A 279 10.63 21.02 0.86
N PRO A 280 11.33 21.47 -0.18
CA PRO A 280 12.56 22.23 -0.05
C PRO A 280 12.32 23.48 0.80
N GLY A 281 13.18 23.66 1.81
CA GLY A 281 13.09 24.82 2.71
C GLY A 281 12.27 24.59 3.98
N SER A 282 11.52 23.48 4.11
CA SER A 282 11.01 23.07 5.42
C SER A 282 12.15 22.55 6.30
N SER A 283 11.94 22.52 7.62
CA SER A 283 12.98 22.15 8.60
C SER A 283 13.56 20.75 8.37
N ALA A 284 12.72 19.79 7.95
CA ALA A 284 13.13 18.41 7.69
C ALA A 284 13.33 18.12 6.20
N GLY A 285 12.93 19.02 5.30
CA GLY A 285 12.93 18.81 3.85
C GLY A 285 11.75 18.01 3.33
N PHE A 286 10.85 17.54 4.18
CA PHE A 286 9.64 16.80 3.81
C PHE A 286 8.53 16.94 4.85
N TYR A 287 7.31 16.54 4.47
CA TYR A 287 6.18 16.29 5.37
C TYR A 287 5.62 14.90 5.15
N ILE A 288 5.08 14.28 6.22
CA ILE A 288 4.36 13.01 6.16
C ILE A 288 2.97 13.28 5.59
N ASN A 289 2.61 12.53 4.54
CA ASN A 289 1.29 12.64 3.90
C ASN A 289 0.32 11.58 4.41
N GLU A 290 0.65 10.30 4.26
CA GLU A 290 -0.24 9.18 4.58
C GLU A 290 0.56 7.96 5.03
N LEU A 291 -0.09 7.06 5.77
CA LEU A 291 0.49 5.79 6.23
C LEU A 291 -0.30 4.62 5.66
N ALA A 292 0.40 3.55 5.33
CA ALA A 292 -0.19 2.25 5.01
C ALA A 292 0.44 1.17 5.88
N MET A 293 -0.38 0.35 6.56
CA MET A 293 0.06 -0.66 7.53
C MET A 293 0.07 -2.08 6.93
N ARG A 294 0.55 -2.21 5.71
CA ARG A 294 0.62 -3.44 4.91
C ARG A 294 1.66 -3.29 3.81
N PRO A 295 2.02 -4.35 3.07
CA PRO A 295 2.76 -4.18 1.83
C PRO A 295 2.11 -3.13 0.93
N HIS A 296 2.93 -2.26 0.35
CA HIS A 296 2.44 -1.08 -0.34
C HIS A 296 2.88 -1.05 -1.81
N ASN A 297 2.12 -0.34 -2.66
CA ASN A 297 2.43 -0.21 -4.07
C ASN A 297 3.83 0.38 -4.31
N THR A 298 4.24 1.33 -3.47
CA THR A 298 5.57 1.96 -3.53
C THR A 298 6.71 1.02 -3.14
N GLY A 299 6.41 -0.18 -2.61
CA GLY A 299 7.37 -1.22 -2.28
C GLY A 299 7.43 -2.38 -3.28
N HIS A 300 6.67 -2.37 -4.38
CA HIS A 300 6.66 -3.49 -5.34
C HIS A 300 8.00 -3.69 -6.05
N TRP A 301 8.79 -2.64 -6.22
CA TRP A 301 10.15 -2.69 -6.77
C TRP A 301 11.07 -3.64 -5.99
N THR A 302 10.77 -3.88 -4.69
CA THR A 302 11.59 -4.73 -3.82
C THR A 302 11.59 -6.20 -4.23
N GLN A 303 10.64 -6.65 -5.07
CA GLN A 303 10.59 -8.05 -5.53
C GLN A 303 11.86 -8.42 -6.30
N GLU A 304 12.36 -7.57 -7.16
CA GLU A 304 13.61 -7.76 -7.90
C GLU A 304 14.74 -6.88 -7.38
N GLY A 305 14.42 -5.66 -6.93
CA GLY A 305 15.41 -4.64 -6.58
C GLY A 305 16.00 -4.77 -5.19
N SER A 306 15.43 -5.55 -4.27
CA SER A 306 15.93 -5.76 -2.91
C SER A 306 16.34 -7.21 -2.65
N VAL A 307 17.24 -7.44 -1.69
CA VAL A 307 17.60 -8.78 -1.22
C VAL A 307 16.38 -9.49 -0.66
N THR A 308 15.59 -8.81 0.16
CA THR A 308 14.33 -9.32 0.70
C THR A 308 13.19 -8.42 0.24
N SER A 309 12.21 -9.01 -0.43
CA SER A 309 11.03 -8.26 -0.89
C SER A 309 10.15 -7.84 0.29
N GLN A 310 9.35 -6.79 0.11
CA GLN A 310 8.36 -6.37 1.11
C GLN A 310 7.39 -7.50 1.47
N PHE A 311 7.08 -8.39 0.54
CA PHE A 311 6.15 -9.49 0.77
C PHE A 311 6.76 -10.56 1.68
N GLU A 312 7.99 -10.98 1.40
CA GLU A 312 8.72 -11.91 2.28
C GLU A 312 8.96 -11.29 3.66
N GLN A 313 9.35 -10.02 3.70
CA GLN A 313 9.61 -9.31 4.93
C GLN A 313 8.35 -9.19 5.80
N HIS A 314 7.18 -8.92 5.16
CA HIS A 314 5.91 -8.86 5.86
C HIS A 314 5.55 -10.20 6.51
N LEU A 315 5.67 -11.30 5.75
CA LEU A 315 5.40 -12.64 6.28
C LEU A 315 6.34 -13.01 7.45
N ARG A 316 7.63 -12.65 7.37
CA ARG A 316 8.58 -12.83 8.46
C ARG A 316 8.18 -11.99 9.68
N ALA A 317 7.83 -10.73 9.47
CA ALA A 317 7.50 -9.79 10.54
C ALA A 317 6.25 -10.20 11.31
N VAL A 318 5.16 -10.57 10.63
CA VAL A 318 3.90 -10.96 11.29
C VAL A 318 3.98 -12.29 12.05
N LEU A 319 5.01 -13.10 11.76
CA LEU A 319 5.35 -14.33 12.48
C LEU A 319 6.46 -14.13 13.52
N ASP A 320 6.86 -12.88 13.77
CA ASP A 320 8.00 -12.50 14.64
C ASP A 320 9.32 -13.17 14.28
N MET A 321 9.51 -13.55 13.01
CA MET A 321 10.77 -14.13 12.53
C MET A 321 11.81 -13.04 12.26
N PRO A 322 13.12 -13.36 12.31
CA PRO A 322 14.18 -12.41 11.97
C PRO A 322 13.98 -11.79 10.59
N LEU A 323 14.07 -10.46 10.52
CA LEU A 323 13.95 -9.73 9.28
C LEU A 323 15.15 -10.00 8.36
N GLY A 324 14.91 -10.06 7.05
CA GLY A 324 15.94 -10.18 6.03
C GLY A 324 16.57 -8.84 5.67
N ALA A 325 17.70 -8.86 4.98
CA ALA A 325 18.40 -7.65 4.54
C ALA A 325 17.55 -6.85 3.53
N THR A 326 17.50 -5.54 3.71
CA THR A 326 16.77 -4.59 2.85
C THR A 326 17.64 -3.93 1.78
N ALA A 327 18.90 -4.34 1.69
CA ALA A 327 19.85 -3.81 0.71
C ALA A 327 19.35 -4.02 -0.73
N MET A 328 19.65 -3.08 -1.59
CA MET A 328 19.38 -3.19 -3.03
C MET A 328 20.28 -4.25 -3.66
N ARG A 329 19.78 -4.92 -4.70
CA ARG A 329 20.54 -5.89 -5.52
C ARG A 329 21.32 -5.20 -6.63
N ASP A 330 20.75 -4.13 -7.20
CA ASP A 330 21.34 -3.29 -8.21
C ASP A 330 21.36 -1.83 -7.72
N GLU A 331 21.98 -0.92 -8.50
CA GLU A 331 22.10 0.49 -8.13
C GLU A 331 20.77 1.24 -8.25
N VAL A 332 19.89 0.79 -9.16
CA VAL A 332 18.56 1.37 -9.37
C VAL A 332 17.53 0.27 -9.69
N ALA A 333 16.32 0.46 -9.22
CA ALA A 333 15.16 -0.32 -9.60
C ALA A 333 14.02 0.63 -10.02
N ILE A 334 13.36 0.31 -11.14
CA ILE A 334 12.19 1.00 -11.65
C ILE A 334 11.00 0.08 -11.53
N MET A 335 9.93 0.53 -10.90
CA MET A 335 8.62 -0.10 -10.93
C MET A 335 7.66 0.77 -11.71
N LYS A 336 7.02 0.22 -12.73
CA LYS A 336 6.01 0.89 -13.54
C LYS A 336 4.70 0.13 -13.47
N ASN A 337 3.65 0.76 -12.94
CA ASN A 337 2.31 0.20 -13.00
C ASN A 337 1.78 0.21 -14.44
N TYR A 338 1.00 -0.79 -14.79
CA TYR A 338 0.19 -0.74 -16.00
C TYR A 338 -1.30 -0.91 -15.65
N LEU A 339 -2.09 -0.05 -16.26
CA LEU A 339 -3.53 -0.02 -16.10
C LEU A 339 -4.18 -0.85 -17.21
N GLY A 340 -5.42 -1.26 -17.03
CA GLY A 340 -6.25 -1.75 -18.13
C GLY A 340 -6.44 -0.64 -19.17
N GLY A 341 -6.29 -0.98 -20.45
CA GLY A 341 -6.40 -0.10 -21.59
C GLY A 341 -7.18 -0.73 -22.72
N GLU A 342 -6.70 -0.53 -23.96
CA GLU A 342 -7.35 -1.02 -25.18
C GLU A 342 -7.10 -2.52 -25.44
N ASN A 343 -6.06 -3.10 -24.84
CA ASN A 343 -5.69 -4.49 -25.04
C ASN A 343 -6.51 -5.43 -24.15
N GLU A 344 -7.34 -6.26 -24.75
CA GLU A 344 -8.12 -7.30 -24.06
C GLU A 344 -7.36 -8.61 -23.88
N ASP A 345 -6.34 -8.89 -24.74
CA ASP A 345 -5.50 -10.09 -24.67
C ASP A 345 -4.08 -9.76 -24.17
N ILE A 346 -3.97 -9.57 -22.86
CA ILE A 346 -2.68 -9.26 -22.22
C ILE A 346 -1.65 -10.37 -22.46
N PHE A 347 -2.05 -11.63 -22.44
CA PHE A 347 -1.13 -12.74 -22.60
C PHE A 347 -0.63 -12.89 -24.04
N GLY A 348 -1.44 -12.52 -25.03
CA GLY A 348 -1.05 -12.52 -26.45
C GLY A 348 0.09 -11.55 -26.75
N VAL A 349 0.26 -10.48 -25.99
CA VAL A 349 1.32 -9.49 -26.18
C VAL A 349 2.57 -9.72 -25.31
N TYR A 350 2.57 -10.73 -24.43
CA TYR A 350 3.75 -11.07 -23.61
C TYR A 350 5.02 -11.32 -24.44
N PRO A 351 4.99 -12.07 -25.57
CA PRO A 351 6.17 -12.25 -26.39
C PRO A 351 6.76 -10.92 -26.89
N LEU A 352 5.90 -9.97 -27.29
CA LEU A 352 6.33 -8.66 -27.74
C LEU A 352 6.93 -7.86 -26.57
N ALA A 353 6.25 -7.81 -25.43
CA ALA A 353 6.69 -7.09 -24.24
C ALA A 353 8.04 -7.59 -23.73
N LEU A 354 8.21 -8.92 -23.57
CA LEU A 354 9.45 -9.54 -23.10
C LEU A 354 10.59 -9.47 -24.12
N SER A 355 10.28 -9.39 -25.42
CA SER A 355 11.29 -9.18 -26.46
C SER A 355 11.75 -7.71 -26.52
N ALA A 356 10.87 -6.76 -26.21
CA ALA A 356 11.20 -5.34 -26.16
C ALA A 356 12.20 -5.00 -25.04
N GLU A 357 12.08 -5.66 -23.87
CA GLU A 357 13.02 -5.52 -22.76
C GLU A 357 13.17 -6.85 -22.00
N PRO A 358 14.21 -7.63 -22.31
CA PRO A 358 14.41 -8.96 -21.70
C PRO A 358 14.66 -8.93 -20.18
N ARG A 359 15.05 -7.79 -19.60
CA ARG A 359 15.24 -7.62 -18.14
C ARG A 359 13.91 -7.39 -17.42
N ALA A 360 12.84 -7.03 -18.13
CA ALA A 360 11.55 -6.73 -17.52
C ALA A 360 10.96 -7.94 -16.79
N LYS A 361 10.48 -7.70 -15.57
CA LYS A 361 9.71 -8.64 -14.79
C LYS A 361 8.27 -8.16 -14.72
N ILE A 362 7.36 -8.94 -15.31
CA ILE A 362 5.94 -8.63 -15.41
C ILE A 362 5.21 -9.29 -14.24
N HIS A 363 4.52 -8.49 -13.45
CA HIS A 363 3.67 -8.95 -12.35
C HIS A 363 2.21 -8.66 -12.67
N PHE A 364 1.46 -9.71 -13.01
CA PHE A 364 0.02 -9.63 -13.29
C PHE A 364 -0.79 -9.91 -12.02
N TYR A 365 -1.80 -9.05 -11.74
CA TYR A 365 -2.57 -9.15 -10.50
C TYR A 365 -3.75 -10.11 -10.56
N GLY A 366 -3.98 -10.78 -11.68
CA GLY A 366 -5.12 -11.68 -11.87
C GLY A 366 -6.46 -10.95 -11.91
N LYS A 367 -6.45 -9.67 -12.29
CA LYS A 367 -7.65 -8.84 -12.38
C LYS A 367 -8.15 -8.76 -13.82
N GLU A 368 -9.48 -8.71 -13.95
CA GLU A 368 -10.13 -8.39 -15.21
C GLU A 368 -9.66 -7.02 -15.73
N THR A 369 -9.35 -6.95 -17.02
CA THR A 369 -8.96 -5.71 -17.69
C THR A 369 -10.15 -4.77 -17.78
N ARG A 370 -9.99 -3.57 -17.19
CA ARG A 370 -10.94 -2.46 -17.31
C ARG A 370 -10.14 -1.17 -17.44
N PRO A 371 -10.56 -0.22 -18.27
CA PRO A 371 -9.88 1.06 -18.42
C PRO A 371 -9.61 1.73 -17.07
N GLY A 372 -8.37 2.14 -16.84
CA GLY A 372 -7.93 2.82 -15.61
C GLY A 372 -7.73 1.92 -14.38
N ARG A 373 -8.08 0.63 -14.42
CA ARG A 373 -7.84 -0.30 -13.30
C ARG A 373 -6.39 -0.76 -13.28
N LYS A 374 -5.69 -0.63 -12.13
CA LYS A 374 -4.37 -1.25 -11.96
C LYS A 374 -4.48 -2.77 -12.09
N ILE A 375 -3.83 -3.35 -13.09
CA ILE A 375 -3.88 -4.79 -13.40
C ILE A 375 -2.54 -5.48 -13.27
N GLY A 376 -1.46 -4.72 -13.11
CA GLY A 376 -0.13 -5.24 -12.88
C GLY A 376 0.92 -4.15 -12.78
N HIS A 377 2.17 -4.59 -12.66
CA HIS A 377 3.35 -3.73 -12.74
C HIS A 377 4.51 -4.44 -13.43
N VAL A 378 5.48 -3.64 -13.86
CA VAL A 378 6.74 -4.08 -14.45
C VAL A 378 7.86 -3.60 -13.57
N ASN A 379 8.80 -4.49 -13.21
CA ASN A 379 10.05 -4.14 -12.54
C ASN A 379 11.22 -4.32 -13.50
N ILE A 380 12.15 -3.36 -13.46
CA ILE A 380 13.44 -3.44 -14.18
C ILE A 380 14.52 -2.91 -13.24
N THR A 381 15.67 -3.60 -13.15
CA THR A 381 16.80 -3.16 -12.35
C THR A 381 18.04 -2.94 -13.21
N GLY A 382 18.99 -2.14 -12.72
CA GLY A 382 20.22 -1.86 -13.43
C GLY A 382 21.12 -0.85 -12.71
N ARG A 383 22.01 -0.20 -13.50
CA ARG A 383 22.95 0.78 -12.97
C ARG A 383 22.30 2.17 -12.90
N ALA A 384 22.72 2.99 -11.95
CA ALA A 384 22.22 4.35 -11.76
C ALA A 384 22.37 5.23 -13.01
N ALA A 385 23.45 5.06 -13.77
CA ALA A 385 23.67 5.78 -15.02
C ALA A 385 22.63 5.45 -16.12
N GLU A 386 21.89 4.35 -15.99
CA GLU A 386 20.88 3.90 -16.94
C GLU A 386 19.45 4.29 -16.53
N THR A 387 19.26 5.02 -15.43
CA THR A 387 17.94 5.30 -14.83
C THR A 387 16.91 5.74 -15.88
N GLN A 388 17.22 6.72 -16.73
CA GLN A 388 16.25 7.18 -17.74
C GLN A 388 15.95 6.10 -18.80
N VAL A 389 16.96 5.37 -19.24
CA VAL A 389 16.79 4.26 -20.21
C VAL A 389 15.89 3.15 -19.63
N LEU A 390 16.07 2.84 -18.34
CA LEU A 390 15.25 1.83 -17.65
C LEU A 390 13.80 2.31 -17.47
N ARG A 391 13.60 3.60 -17.17
CA ARG A 391 12.27 4.22 -17.11
C ARG A 391 11.54 4.15 -18.45
N ASP A 392 12.22 4.52 -19.53
CA ASP A 392 11.66 4.47 -20.89
C ASP A 392 11.33 3.02 -21.29
N ALA A 393 12.20 2.08 -20.96
CA ALA A 393 11.98 0.66 -21.20
C ALA A 393 10.77 0.12 -20.41
N ALA A 394 10.65 0.46 -19.11
CA ALA A 394 9.51 0.08 -18.28
C ALA A 394 8.19 0.66 -18.81
N ALA A 395 8.21 1.93 -19.21
CA ALA A 395 7.07 2.61 -19.81
C ALA A 395 6.65 1.96 -21.15
N ASN A 396 7.61 1.59 -21.98
CA ASN A 396 7.35 0.90 -23.24
C ASN A 396 6.72 -0.48 -23.02
N VAL A 397 7.25 -1.29 -22.10
CA VAL A 397 6.67 -2.59 -21.74
C VAL A 397 5.26 -2.42 -21.18
N ALA A 398 5.05 -1.43 -20.30
CA ALA A 398 3.74 -1.12 -19.75
C ALA A 398 2.73 -0.70 -20.84
N SER A 399 3.15 0.06 -21.86
CA SER A 399 2.33 0.44 -23.02
C SER A 399 1.94 -0.77 -23.84
N ILE A 400 2.89 -1.68 -24.14
CA ILE A 400 2.59 -2.92 -24.87
C ILE A 400 1.54 -3.73 -24.11
N LEU A 401 1.67 -3.88 -22.81
CA LEU A 401 0.70 -4.63 -21.99
C LEU A 401 -0.67 -3.94 -21.97
N ARG A 402 -0.71 -2.61 -21.87
CA ARG A 402 -1.93 -1.82 -21.78
C ARG A 402 -2.67 -1.72 -23.11
N ASP A 403 -1.96 -1.44 -24.20
CA ASP A 403 -2.55 -1.02 -25.48
C ASP A 403 -2.20 -1.97 -26.66
N GLY A 404 -1.42 -3.03 -26.41
CA GLY A 404 -0.98 -3.98 -27.44
C GLY A 404 0.11 -3.45 -28.38
N ARG A 405 0.68 -2.28 -28.12
CA ARG A 405 1.66 -1.61 -28.98
C ARG A 405 2.73 -0.88 -28.16
N PRO A 406 3.97 -0.76 -28.68
CA PRO A 406 5.01 0.08 -28.06
C PRO A 406 4.62 1.56 -28.04
N LEU A 407 5.32 2.34 -27.19
CA LEU A 407 5.21 3.81 -27.10
C LEU A 407 5.68 4.47 -28.38
#